data_9ecb642604fbe8df5fa74aca6160b6c9
#
_entry.id   9ecb642604fbe8df5fa74aca6160b6c9
#
_cell.length_a   1.000
_cell.length_b   1.000
_cell.length_c   1.000
_cell.angle_alpha   90.00
_cell.angle_beta   90.00
_cell.angle_gamma   90.00
#
_symmetry.space_group_name_H-M   'P 1'
#
loop_
_entity.id
_entity.type
_entity.pdbx_description
1 polymer ?
#
loop_
_entity_poly.entity_id
_entity_poly.type
_entity_poly.pdbx_seq_one_letter_code
_entity_poly.pdbx_strand_id
1 'polypeptide(L)'
;MAKAAKSKPLITKEAYQFLENYINNSSPTGFESSGQKLWMNYLKPYADEFFTDPYGTAVGIINPGQKFRVVIEAHADEISWFVNYISPEGLIYLKRNGGVDHQIAPSMRVNIYGKKGIVKAVFGWPAIHTRLSNSENKE
;
A
#
# COMPACT_ATOMS: atom_id res chain seq x y z
N MET A 1 -3.53 49.97 3.98
CA MET A 1 -4.06 48.56 4.03
C MET A 1 -2.90 47.59 3.86
N ALA A 2 -2.52 46.91 4.93
CA ALA A 2 -1.44 45.91 4.88
C ALA A 2 -1.92 44.69 4.06
N LYS A 3 -1.17 44.31 3.02
CA LYS A 3 -1.42 43.08 2.29
C LYS A 3 -1.24 41.88 3.25
N ALA A 4 -2.29 41.12 3.50
CA ALA A 4 -2.20 39.87 4.24
C ALA A 4 -1.15 38.99 3.54
N ALA A 5 -0.11 38.59 4.26
CA ALA A 5 0.88 37.65 3.78
C ALA A 5 0.16 36.34 3.42
N LYS A 6 0.24 35.92 2.17
CA LYS A 6 -0.30 34.61 1.75
C LYS A 6 0.43 33.55 2.56
N SER A 7 -0.28 32.83 3.43
CA SER A 7 0.27 31.68 4.13
C SER A 7 0.83 30.68 3.11
N LYS A 8 2.07 30.22 3.35
CA LYS A 8 2.60 29.10 2.54
C LYS A 8 1.67 27.89 2.69
N PRO A 9 1.38 27.16 1.61
CA PRO A 9 0.58 25.95 1.72
C PRO A 9 1.27 24.97 2.67
N LEU A 10 0.47 24.31 3.50
CA LEU A 10 0.97 23.31 4.48
C LEU A 10 1.66 22.14 3.79
N ILE A 11 1.17 21.78 2.60
CA ILE A 11 1.73 20.70 1.76
C ILE A 11 2.31 21.35 0.52
N THR A 12 3.59 21.12 0.25
CA THR A 12 4.25 21.60 -0.96
C THR A 12 3.82 20.78 -2.17
N LYS A 13 4.07 21.32 -3.36
CA LYS A 13 3.79 20.60 -4.61
C LYS A 13 4.58 19.28 -4.69
N GLU A 14 5.84 19.31 -4.24
CA GLU A 14 6.73 18.15 -4.20
C GLU A 14 6.21 17.08 -3.22
N ALA A 15 5.74 17.48 -2.04
CA ALA A 15 5.15 16.57 -1.06
C ALA A 15 3.85 15.94 -1.58
N TYR A 16 3.03 16.71 -2.28
CA TYR A 16 1.83 16.18 -2.94
C TYR A 16 2.16 15.16 -4.03
N GLN A 17 3.14 15.48 -4.88
CA GLN A 17 3.59 14.56 -5.94
C GLN A 17 4.19 13.27 -5.35
N PHE A 18 4.95 13.39 -4.26
CA PHE A 18 5.45 12.21 -3.55
C PHE A 18 4.29 11.35 -3.05
N LEU A 19 3.32 11.95 -2.38
CA LEU A 19 2.14 11.23 -1.86
C LEU A 19 1.40 10.50 -2.98
N GLU A 20 1.13 11.19 -4.09
CA GLU A 20 0.47 10.60 -5.25
C GLU A 20 1.26 9.40 -5.81
N ASN A 21 2.56 9.53 -5.97
CA ASN A 21 3.43 8.45 -6.43
C ASN A 21 3.46 7.29 -5.44
N TYR A 22 3.48 7.58 -4.15
CA TYR A 22 3.56 6.57 -3.09
C TYR A 22 2.28 5.75 -2.99
N ILE A 23 1.11 6.39 -2.96
CA ILE A 23 -0.18 5.67 -2.87
C ILE A 23 -0.57 4.94 -4.16
N ASN A 24 -0.01 5.34 -5.32
CA ASN A 24 -0.19 4.63 -6.58
C ASN A 24 0.88 3.54 -6.83
N ASN A 25 1.88 3.44 -5.96
CA ASN A 25 2.84 2.35 -5.97
C ASN A 25 2.27 1.16 -5.21
N SER A 26 2.29 -0.01 -5.82
CA SER A 26 1.85 -1.22 -5.13
C SER A 26 2.84 -1.63 -4.04
N SER A 27 2.31 -1.83 -2.83
CA SER A 27 3.08 -2.24 -1.66
C SER A 27 2.32 -3.30 -0.84
N PRO A 28 1.91 -4.44 -1.44
CA PRO A 28 1.24 -5.49 -0.68
C PRO A 28 2.18 -6.06 0.38
N THR A 29 1.61 -6.53 1.49
CA THR A 29 2.38 -7.14 2.59
C THR A 29 3.35 -8.21 2.08
N GLY A 30 4.65 -8.04 2.38
CA GLY A 30 5.74 -8.88 1.88
C GLY A 30 6.36 -8.42 0.54
N PHE A 31 5.87 -7.32 -0.07
CA PHE A 31 6.37 -6.73 -1.32
C PHE A 31 6.52 -5.20 -1.25
N GLU A 32 6.79 -4.67 -0.07
CA GLU A 32 6.84 -3.23 0.21
C GLU A 32 8.09 -2.54 -0.34
N SER A 33 9.08 -3.29 -0.80
CA SER A 33 10.41 -2.75 -1.13
C SER A 33 10.41 -1.63 -2.17
N SER A 34 9.46 -1.60 -3.10
CA SER A 34 9.36 -0.51 -4.09
C SER A 34 8.84 0.78 -3.46
N GLY A 35 7.83 0.70 -2.59
CA GLY A 35 7.31 1.82 -1.82
C GLY A 35 8.34 2.37 -0.84
N GLN A 36 9.05 1.48 -0.13
CA GLN A 36 10.13 1.84 0.77
C GLN A 36 11.25 2.62 0.05
N LYS A 37 11.62 2.21 -1.16
CA LYS A 37 12.60 2.94 -1.98
C LYS A 37 12.10 4.34 -2.38
N LEU A 38 10.82 4.48 -2.75
CA LEU A 38 10.23 5.79 -3.04
C LEU A 38 10.28 6.69 -1.81
N TRP A 39 9.91 6.19 -0.64
CA TRP A 39 9.95 6.90 0.62
C TRP A 39 11.38 7.34 0.98
N MET A 40 12.35 6.43 0.95
CA MET A 40 13.75 6.75 1.23
C MET A 40 14.33 7.79 0.25
N ASN A 41 14.01 7.69 -1.04
CA ASN A 41 14.45 8.66 -2.03
C ASN A 41 13.86 10.05 -1.79
N TYR A 42 12.60 10.13 -1.37
CA TYR A 42 11.96 11.40 -1.03
C TYR A 42 12.60 12.04 0.22
N LEU A 43 12.96 11.24 1.22
CA LEU A 43 13.59 11.72 2.45
C LEU A 43 15.09 12.03 2.29
N LYS A 44 15.74 11.54 1.25
CA LYS A 44 17.19 11.68 1.06
C LYS A 44 17.76 13.11 1.24
N PRO A 45 17.08 14.20 0.84
CA PRO A 45 17.55 15.55 1.09
C PRO A 45 17.42 16.01 2.55
N TYR A 46 16.71 15.29 3.39
CA TYR A 46 16.30 15.71 4.75
C TYR A 46 16.87 14.82 5.85
N ALA A 47 17.29 13.60 5.53
CA ALA A 47 17.82 12.64 6.49
C ALA A 47 19.34 12.44 6.29
N ASP A 48 20.05 12.28 7.40
CA ASP A 48 21.49 12.11 7.45
C ASP A 48 21.91 10.66 7.21
N GLU A 49 21.12 9.70 7.71
CA GLU A 49 21.41 8.27 7.61
C GLU A 49 20.15 7.47 7.24
N PHE A 50 20.37 6.34 6.57
CA PHE A 50 19.32 5.37 6.25
C PHE A 50 19.79 3.95 6.53
N PHE A 51 18.88 3.12 6.97
CA PHE A 51 19.09 1.67 6.98
C PHE A 51 17.79 0.92 6.70
N THR A 52 17.93 -0.34 6.34
CA THR A 52 16.81 -1.26 6.18
C THR A 52 17.15 -2.53 6.94
N ASP A 53 16.24 -3.02 7.77
CA ASP A 53 16.42 -4.24 8.51
C ASP A 53 16.06 -5.50 7.67
N PRO A 54 16.31 -6.72 8.18
CA PRO A 54 15.95 -7.97 7.49
C PRO A 54 14.45 -8.16 7.24
N TYR A 55 13.59 -7.46 7.97
CA TYR A 55 12.13 -7.47 7.76
C TYR A 55 11.68 -6.50 6.67
N GLY A 56 12.59 -5.66 6.15
CA GLY A 56 12.27 -4.65 5.16
C GLY A 56 11.85 -3.31 5.74
N THR A 57 11.95 -3.10 7.05
CA THR A 57 11.66 -1.81 7.69
C THR A 57 12.68 -0.78 7.21
N ALA A 58 12.22 0.27 6.55
CA ALA A 58 13.08 1.37 6.12
C ALA A 58 13.09 2.48 7.19
N VAL A 59 14.28 2.92 7.58
CA VAL A 59 14.48 3.95 8.60
C VAL A 59 15.31 5.09 8.05
N GLY A 60 14.84 6.33 8.22
CA GLY A 60 15.61 7.54 7.98
C GLY A 60 15.89 8.25 9.31
N ILE A 61 17.12 8.70 9.52
CA ILE A 61 17.58 9.31 10.77
C ILE A 61 18.00 10.75 10.49
N ILE A 62 17.55 11.66 11.34
CA ILE A 62 17.96 13.07 11.36
C ILE A 62 18.71 13.31 12.67
N ASN A 63 19.84 13.99 12.62
CA ASN A 63 20.69 14.30 13.75
C ASN A 63 21.11 13.04 14.56
N PRO A 64 21.83 12.08 13.96
CA PRO A 64 22.31 10.90 14.64
C PRO A 64 23.18 11.28 15.84
N GLY A 65 23.19 10.43 16.88
CA GLY A 65 24.03 10.64 18.08
C GLY A 65 23.43 11.55 19.16
N GLN A 66 22.26 12.13 18.95
CA GLN A 66 21.59 12.91 20.02
C GLN A 66 21.09 12.01 21.15
N LYS A 67 21.16 12.53 22.41
CA LYS A 67 20.69 11.78 23.60
C LYS A 67 19.18 11.58 23.61
N PHE A 68 18.42 12.60 23.20
CA PHE A 68 16.98 12.54 23.08
C PHE A 68 16.59 12.11 21.66
N ARG A 69 15.73 11.10 21.54
CA ARG A 69 15.27 10.57 20.25
C ARG A 69 13.75 10.54 20.22
N VAL A 70 13.20 10.88 19.08
CA VAL A 70 11.77 10.72 18.75
C VAL A 70 11.69 9.74 17.59
N VAL A 71 10.84 8.72 17.71
CA VAL A 71 10.53 7.78 16.63
C VAL A 71 9.13 8.09 16.13
N ILE A 72 9.00 8.27 14.82
CA ILE A 72 7.71 8.35 14.13
C ILE A 72 7.64 7.11 13.25
N GLU A 73 6.66 6.25 13.52
CA GLU A 73 6.47 5.02 12.75
C GLU A 73 5.10 4.98 12.08
N ALA A 74 5.05 4.33 10.93
CA ALA A 74 3.83 3.99 10.22
C ALA A 74 4.04 2.73 9.41
N HIS A 75 2.95 1.97 9.16
CA HIS A 75 3.05 0.82 8.25
C HIS A 75 3.14 1.27 6.79
N ALA A 76 3.85 0.49 5.97
CA ALA A 76 4.10 0.78 4.56
C ALA A 76 3.32 -0.14 3.61
N ASP A 77 2.66 -1.16 4.16
CA ASP A 77 1.94 -2.15 3.36
C ASP A 77 0.48 -1.75 3.12
N GLU A 78 -0.10 -2.38 2.12
CA GLU A 78 -1.50 -2.24 1.74
C GLU A 78 -2.21 -3.59 1.72
N ILE A 79 -3.54 -3.54 1.79
CA ILE A 79 -4.44 -4.69 1.69
C ILE A 79 -4.21 -5.43 0.37
N SER A 80 -4.10 -6.77 0.44
CA SER A 80 -3.83 -7.58 -0.74
C SER A 80 -4.35 -9.01 -0.61
N TRP A 81 -4.28 -9.74 -1.71
CA TRP A 81 -4.61 -11.16 -1.80
C TRP A 81 -3.56 -11.90 -2.60
N PHE A 82 -3.34 -13.15 -2.28
CA PHE A 82 -2.55 -14.07 -3.10
C PHE A 82 -3.45 -14.81 -4.09
N VAL A 83 -2.95 -15.00 -5.31
CA VAL A 83 -3.56 -15.96 -6.24
C VAL A 83 -3.27 -17.36 -5.70
N ASN A 84 -4.32 -18.04 -5.24
CA ASN A 84 -4.22 -19.38 -4.67
C ASN A 84 -4.34 -20.46 -5.76
N TYR A 85 -5.27 -20.25 -6.70
CA TYR A 85 -5.56 -21.22 -7.74
C TYR A 85 -6.19 -20.53 -8.95
N ILE A 86 -5.93 -21.05 -10.15
CA ILE A 86 -6.57 -20.62 -11.39
C ILE A 86 -7.23 -21.87 -11.99
N SER A 87 -8.56 -21.82 -12.15
CA SER A 87 -9.30 -22.94 -12.72
C SER A 87 -9.04 -23.09 -14.23
N PRO A 88 -9.37 -24.26 -14.83
CA PRO A 88 -9.28 -24.44 -16.28
C PRO A 88 -10.13 -23.46 -17.09
N GLU A 89 -11.24 -22.97 -16.50
CA GLU A 89 -12.15 -21.97 -17.08
C GLU A 89 -11.62 -20.54 -16.96
N GLY A 90 -10.48 -20.35 -16.27
CA GLY A 90 -9.85 -19.04 -16.08
C GLY A 90 -10.33 -18.25 -14.86
N LEU A 91 -11.10 -18.86 -13.96
CA LEU A 91 -11.46 -18.23 -12.69
C LEU A 91 -10.28 -18.22 -11.73
N ILE A 92 -10.05 -17.08 -11.09
CA ILE A 92 -8.93 -16.87 -10.17
C ILE A 92 -9.47 -16.91 -8.74
N TYR A 93 -9.00 -17.88 -7.97
CA TYR A 93 -9.31 -18.03 -6.57
C TYR A 93 -8.22 -17.39 -5.72
N LEU A 94 -8.64 -16.62 -4.74
CA LEU A 94 -7.75 -15.77 -3.96
C LEU A 94 -7.71 -16.20 -2.50
N LYS A 95 -6.55 -16.02 -1.87
CA LYS A 95 -6.37 -16.14 -0.42
C LYS A 95 -5.99 -14.77 0.14
N ARG A 96 -6.56 -14.39 1.27
CA ARG A 96 -6.22 -13.13 1.95
C ARG A 96 -4.75 -13.06 2.33
N ASN A 97 -4.19 -11.88 2.19
CA ASN A 97 -2.89 -11.53 2.74
C ASN A 97 -3.13 -10.65 3.98
N GLY A 98 -3.06 -11.24 5.16
CA GLY A 98 -3.36 -10.55 6.42
C GLY A 98 -4.86 -10.42 6.76
N GLY A 99 -5.19 -9.44 7.58
CA GLY A 99 -6.54 -9.21 8.11
C GLY A 99 -7.44 -8.37 7.21
N VAL A 100 -7.80 -8.88 6.06
CA VAL A 100 -8.67 -8.19 5.10
C VAL A 100 -10.13 -8.53 5.34
N ASP A 101 -11.01 -7.51 5.37
CA ASP A 101 -12.45 -7.73 5.38
C ASP A 101 -12.93 -8.10 3.97
N HIS A 102 -13.63 -9.24 3.87
CA HIS A 102 -14.17 -9.70 2.59
C HIS A 102 -15.25 -8.77 2.02
N GLN A 103 -15.92 -8.01 2.86
CA GLN A 103 -17.02 -7.13 2.43
C GLN A 103 -16.54 -5.97 1.54
N ILE A 104 -15.26 -5.63 1.62
CA ILE A 104 -14.70 -4.56 0.78
C ILE A 104 -14.34 -5.02 -0.64
N ALA A 105 -14.23 -6.33 -0.87
CA ALA A 105 -13.76 -6.90 -2.13
C ALA A 105 -14.78 -6.85 -3.29
N PRO A 106 -16.08 -7.09 -3.07
CA PRO A 106 -17.05 -7.20 -4.16
C PRO A 106 -17.01 -6.04 -5.14
N SER A 107 -16.86 -6.34 -6.44
CA SER A 107 -16.83 -5.36 -7.53
C SER A 107 -15.63 -4.38 -7.52
N MET A 108 -14.70 -4.52 -6.57
CA MET A 108 -13.47 -3.71 -6.58
C MET A 108 -12.56 -4.12 -7.73
N ARG A 109 -11.94 -3.10 -8.33
CA ARG A 109 -10.88 -3.31 -9.33
C ARG A 109 -9.57 -3.62 -8.63
N VAL A 110 -8.81 -4.56 -9.19
CA VAL A 110 -7.50 -4.96 -8.68
C VAL A 110 -6.48 -5.08 -9.79
N ASN A 111 -5.23 -4.94 -9.42
CA ASN A 111 -4.09 -5.24 -10.26
C ASN A 111 -3.51 -6.58 -9.82
N ILE A 112 -3.41 -7.52 -10.74
CA ILE A 112 -2.75 -8.81 -10.51
C ILE A 112 -1.32 -8.71 -11.05
N TYR A 113 -0.35 -8.93 -10.19
CA TYR A 113 1.08 -8.88 -10.52
C TYR A 113 1.57 -10.28 -10.91
N GLY A 114 1.79 -10.48 -12.18
CA GLY A 114 2.30 -11.74 -12.72
C GLY A 114 3.68 -11.61 -13.36
N LYS A 115 4.30 -12.73 -13.71
CA LYS A 115 5.63 -12.75 -14.35
C LYS A 115 5.70 -11.96 -15.66
N LYS A 116 4.59 -11.83 -16.37
CA LYS A 116 4.51 -11.12 -17.67
C LYS A 116 4.01 -9.66 -17.53
N GLY A 117 3.84 -9.16 -16.30
CA GLY A 117 3.35 -7.82 -16.03
C GLY A 117 2.04 -7.78 -15.25
N ILE A 118 1.40 -6.62 -15.27
CA ILE A 118 0.18 -6.35 -14.50
C ILE A 118 -1.04 -6.67 -15.35
N VAL A 119 -1.97 -7.44 -14.77
CA VAL A 119 -3.29 -7.73 -15.35
C VAL A 119 -4.34 -7.02 -14.52
N LYS A 120 -5.18 -6.20 -15.17
CA LYS A 120 -6.33 -5.56 -14.50
C LYS A 120 -7.46 -6.57 -14.38
N ALA A 121 -8.04 -6.66 -13.20
CA ALA A 121 -9.14 -7.57 -12.88
C ALA A 121 -10.19 -6.89 -12.01
N VAL A 122 -11.29 -7.61 -11.76
CA VAL A 122 -12.34 -7.20 -10.84
C VAL A 122 -12.74 -8.40 -9.99
N PHE A 123 -13.01 -8.16 -8.71
CA PHE A 123 -13.56 -9.20 -7.85
C PHE A 123 -14.96 -9.58 -8.31
N GLY A 124 -15.13 -10.85 -8.67
CA GLY A 124 -16.43 -11.45 -8.91
C GLY A 124 -17.16 -11.71 -7.58
N TRP A 125 -18.46 -11.55 -7.60
CA TRP A 125 -19.33 -11.90 -6.48
C TRP A 125 -20.61 -12.53 -7.02
N PRO A 126 -21.07 -13.67 -6.50
CA PRO A 126 -22.33 -14.25 -6.93
C PRO A 126 -23.48 -13.27 -6.74
N ALA A 127 -24.41 -13.20 -7.71
CA ALA A 127 -25.59 -12.39 -7.56
C ALA A 127 -26.37 -12.80 -6.32
N ILE A 128 -26.99 -11.83 -5.62
CA ILE A 128 -27.61 -12.08 -4.30
C ILE A 128 -28.65 -13.21 -4.31
N HIS A 129 -29.39 -13.33 -5.40
CA HIS A 129 -30.44 -14.36 -5.59
C HIS A 129 -29.88 -15.74 -5.96
N THR A 130 -28.59 -15.85 -6.26
CA THR A 130 -27.90 -17.12 -6.53
C THR A 130 -27.04 -17.59 -5.35
N ARG A 131 -26.98 -16.80 -4.27
CA ARG A 131 -26.23 -17.17 -3.06
C ARG A 131 -27.07 -18.15 -2.25
N LEU A 132 -26.47 -19.29 -1.90
CA LEU A 132 -27.07 -20.22 -0.97
C LEU A 132 -27.16 -19.58 0.42
N SER A 133 -28.30 -19.75 1.09
CA SER A 133 -28.58 -19.14 2.37
C SER A 133 -27.57 -19.55 3.44
N ASN A 134 -26.93 -18.59 4.08
CA ASN A 134 -26.26 -18.59 5.39
C ASN A 134 -25.22 -19.67 5.76
N SER A 135 -24.99 -20.74 5.02
CA SER A 135 -23.99 -21.75 5.35
C SER A 135 -22.63 -21.54 4.67
N GLU A 136 -22.57 -20.73 3.63
CA GLU A 136 -21.35 -20.50 2.83
C GLU A 136 -20.63 -19.17 3.10
N ASN A 137 -21.11 -18.39 4.08
CA ASN A 137 -20.39 -17.20 4.57
C ASN A 137 -19.28 -17.55 5.58
N LYS A 138 -18.91 -18.82 5.67
CA LYS A 138 -17.76 -19.26 6.45
C LYS A 138 -16.58 -19.46 5.51
N GLU A 139 -15.74 -18.40 5.43
CA GLU A 139 -14.33 -18.35 4.98
C GLU A 139 -14.04 -18.78 3.54
#